data_0995067ff1e6f56f77ac9c4fe7a08fca
#
_entry.id   0995067ff1e6f56f77ac9c4fe7a08fca
#
_cell.length_a   1.000
_cell.length_b   1.000
_cell.length_c   1.000
_cell.angle_alpha   90.00
_cell.angle_beta   90.00
_cell.angle_gamma   90.00
#
_symmetry.space_group_name_H-M   'P 1'
#
loop_
_entity.id
_entity.type
_entity.pdbx_description
1 polymer ?
#
loop_
_entity_poly.entity_id
_entity_poly.type
_entity_poly.pdbx_seq_one_letter_code
_entity_poly.pdbx_strand_id
1 'polypeptide(L)'
;SGTLLRQTLANEPGTVLATSQSAPLHDLLRIMLKKSDNMIADTVFRTIGHARFGVPGTWRAGSDAVRQILRQQAGVDLGNTIIADGSGLSRHNLIAPATMMQVLQYIAQHDTELNFISMLPLAGHDGSLQYRAGLHQAGVDGKVSAKTGSLQGVYNLAGFITTASGQ
;
A
#
# COMPACT_ATOMS: atom_id res chain seq x y z
N SER A 1 -36.92 23.44 -17.73
CA SER A 1 -35.59 24.02 -17.45
C SER A 1 -35.44 24.19 -15.96
N GLY A 2 -34.55 23.44 -15.33
CA GLY A 2 -34.21 23.55 -13.91
C GLY A 2 -32.92 24.36 -13.74
N THR A 3 -32.88 25.24 -12.76
CA THR A 3 -31.69 26.02 -12.41
C THR A 3 -30.89 25.21 -11.39
N LEU A 4 -29.62 24.91 -11.70
CA LEU A 4 -28.71 24.20 -10.79
C LEU A 4 -28.10 25.26 -9.84
N LEU A 5 -28.53 25.27 -8.59
CA LEU A 5 -27.90 26.09 -7.54
C LEU A 5 -26.77 25.31 -6.89
N ARG A 6 -25.55 25.81 -6.99
CA ARG A 6 -24.42 25.40 -6.16
C ARG A 6 -24.39 26.24 -4.91
N GLN A 7 -24.66 25.66 -3.78
CA GLN A 7 -24.57 26.33 -2.49
C GLN A 7 -23.51 25.65 -1.63
N THR A 8 -22.56 26.42 -1.12
CA THR A 8 -21.65 25.95 -0.08
C THR A 8 -22.44 25.91 1.22
N LEU A 9 -22.61 24.74 1.80
CA LEU A 9 -23.20 24.63 3.15
C LEU A 9 -22.28 25.34 4.12
N ALA A 10 -22.87 26.25 4.93
CA ALA A 10 -22.15 26.82 6.07
C ALA A 10 -21.68 25.66 7.00
N ASN A 11 -20.52 25.82 7.63
CA ASN A 11 -19.94 24.87 8.59
C ASN A 11 -20.74 24.86 9.91
N GLU A 12 -22.04 24.65 9.83
CA GLU A 12 -22.89 24.43 11.00
C GLU A 12 -22.77 22.96 11.41
N PRO A 13 -22.53 22.66 12.70
CA PRO A 13 -22.52 21.28 13.16
C PRO A 13 -23.92 20.67 12.98
N GLY A 14 -24.05 19.81 11.98
CA GLY A 14 -25.28 19.08 11.74
C GLY A 14 -25.52 18.01 12.81
N THR A 15 -26.77 17.51 12.89
CA THR A 15 -27.10 16.36 13.75
C THR A 15 -26.64 15.09 13.05
N VAL A 16 -25.85 14.25 13.75
CA VAL A 16 -25.46 12.93 13.26
C VAL A 16 -26.69 12.02 13.29
N LEU A 17 -27.15 11.58 12.14
CA LEU A 17 -28.32 10.68 12.01
C LEU A 17 -27.92 9.20 12.05
N ALA A 18 -26.72 8.88 11.57
CA ALA A 18 -26.19 7.52 11.57
C ALA A 18 -24.67 7.55 11.55
N THR A 19 -24.05 6.53 12.14
CA THR A 19 -22.60 6.33 12.11
C THR A 19 -22.29 4.94 11.58
N SER A 20 -21.36 4.83 10.63
CA SER A 20 -20.80 3.58 10.15
C SER A 20 -19.31 3.57 10.45
N GLN A 21 -18.82 2.47 11.02
CA GLN A 21 -17.40 2.29 11.32
C GLN A 21 -16.80 1.28 10.33
N SER A 22 -15.60 1.58 9.83
CA SER A 22 -14.83 0.62 9.02
C SER A 22 -14.28 -0.51 9.91
N ALA A 23 -13.83 -1.60 9.26
CA ALA A 23 -12.98 -2.57 9.93
C ALA A 23 -11.68 -1.89 10.45
N PRO A 24 -11.00 -2.50 11.44
CA PRO A 24 -9.70 -2.02 11.90
C PRO A 24 -8.69 -1.84 10.74
N LEU A 25 -7.81 -0.86 10.85
CA LEU A 25 -6.84 -0.55 9.78
C LEU A 25 -5.99 -1.76 9.40
N HIS A 26 -5.55 -2.55 10.37
CA HIS A 26 -4.78 -3.78 10.12
C HIS A 26 -5.51 -4.76 9.18
N ASP A 27 -6.82 -4.96 9.39
CA ASP A 27 -7.61 -5.87 8.56
C ASP A 27 -7.80 -5.32 7.14
N LEU A 28 -7.98 -4.00 7.01
CA LEU A 28 -8.04 -3.33 5.71
C LEU A 28 -6.71 -3.47 4.96
N LEU A 29 -5.57 -3.28 5.64
CA LEU A 29 -4.24 -3.45 5.04
C LEU A 29 -4.00 -4.90 4.60
N ARG A 30 -4.43 -5.88 5.40
CA ARG A 30 -4.33 -7.29 5.04
C ARG A 30 -5.16 -7.61 3.78
N ILE A 31 -6.40 -7.13 3.71
CA ILE A 31 -7.25 -7.30 2.51
C ILE A 31 -6.58 -6.63 1.30
N MET A 32 -6.12 -5.39 1.47
CA MET A 32 -5.44 -4.62 0.42
C MET A 32 -4.25 -5.39 -0.16
N LEU A 33 -3.40 -5.93 0.69
CA LEU A 33 -2.18 -6.64 0.26
C LEU A 33 -2.50 -8.02 -0.33
N LYS A 34 -3.34 -8.83 0.33
CA LYS A 34 -3.70 -10.19 -0.12
C LYS A 34 -4.48 -10.18 -1.42
N LYS A 35 -5.47 -9.28 -1.54
CA LYS A 35 -6.37 -9.20 -2.71
C LYS A 35 -5.95 -8.17 -3.75
N SER A 36 -4.93 -7.36 -3.45
CA SER A 36 -4.51 -6.25 -4.31
C SER A 36 -5.66 -5.24 -4.55
N ASP A 37 -6.33 -4.84 -3.46
CA ASP A 37 -7.46 -3.91 -3.55
C ASP A 37 -6.97 -2.48 -3.76
N ASN A 38 -7.22 -1.96 -4.95
CA ASN A 38 -6.76 -0.65 -5.37
C ASN A 38 -7.50 0.49 -4.66
N MET A 39 -8.78 0.30 -4.37
CA MET A 39 -9.58 1.34 -3.71
C MET A 39 -9.12 1.56 -2.27
N ILE A 40 -8.84 0.48 -1.54
CA ILE A 40 -8.29 0.57 -0.18
C ILE A 40 -6.90 1.23 -0.24
N ALA A 41 -6.03 0.83 -1.18
CA ALA A 41 -4.69 1.39 -1.33
C ALA A 41 -4.72 2.91 -1.56
N ASP A 42 -5.54 3.37 -2.49
CA ASP A 42 -5.70 4.79 -2.81
C ASP A 42 -6.33 5.59 -1.66
N THR A 43 -7.28 4.98 -0.96
CA THR A 43 -7.91 5.60 0.22
C THR A 43 -6.90 5.76 1.35
N VAL A 44 -6.15 4.70 1.68
CA VAL A 44 -5.08 4.73 2.70
C VAL A 44 -4.02 5.77 2.34
N PHE A 45 -3.56 5.78 1.10
CA PHE A 45 -2.58 6.75 0.61
C PHE A 45 -3.01 8.20 0.83
N ARG A 46 -4.24 8.54 0.47
CA ARG A 46 -4.79 9.88 0.69
C ARG A 46 -5.04 10.19 2.16
N THR A 47 -5.43 9.18 2.95
CA THR A 47 -5.64 9.32 4.39
C THR A 47 -4.32 9.60 5.13
N ILE A 48 -3.21 8.97 4.72
CA ILE A 48 -1.87 9.27 5.25
C ILE A 48 -1.53 10.75 5.04
N GLY A 49 -1.81 11.28 3.85
CA GLY A 49 -1.61 12.71 3.55
C GLY A 49 -2.44 13.63 4.43
N HIS A 50 -3.72 13.29 4.63
CA HIS A 50 -4.60 14.02 5.52
C HIS A 50 -4.11 14.00 6.98
N ALA A 51 -3.80 12.81 7.49
CA ALA A 51 -3.34 12.62 8.86
C ALA A 51 -2.01 13.35 9.14
N ARG A 52 -1.13 13.41 8.15
CA ARG A 52 0.19 14.04 8.30
C ARG A 52 0.15 15.56 8.29
N PHE A 53 -0.71 16.16 7.48
CA PHE A 53 -0.68 17.60 7.19
C PHE A 53 -1.95 18.35 7.61
N GLY A 54 -3.00 17.67 8.06
CA GLY A 54 -4.28 18.31 8.43
C GLY A 54 -5.02 18.94 7.24
N VAL A 55 -4.67 18.57 6.00
CA VAL A 55 -5.27 19.07 4.76
C VAL A 55 -6.18 18.02 4.13
N PRO A 56 -7.08 18.39 3.20
CA PRO A 56 -7.85 17.39 2.46
C PRO A 56 -6.95 16.32 1.84
N GLY A 57 -7.35 15.04 1.95
CA GLY A 57 -6.61 13.90 1.43
C GLY A 57 -6.50 13.95 -0.09
N THR A 58 -5.39 14.46 -0.61
CA THR A 58 -5.06 14.56 -2.04
C THR A 58 -3.95 13.58 -2.40
N TRP A 59 -3.79 13.30 -3.69
CA TRP A 59 -2.66 12.50 -4.21
C TRP A 59 -1.31 13.11 -3.85
N ARG A 60 -1.20 14.43 -3.98
CA ARG A 60 0.01 15.17 -3.63
C ARG A 60 0.33 15.06 -2.15
N ALA A 61 -0.65 15.31 -1.28
CA ALA A 61 -0.45 15.18 0.16
C ALA A 61 -0.03 13.75 0.56
N GLY A 62 -0.61 12.71 -0.06
CA GLY A 62 -0.21 11.32 0.13
C GLY A 62 1.23 11.07 -0.28
N SER A 63 1.64 11.53 -1.47
CA SER A 63 3.02 11.42 -1.95
C SER A 63 4.02 12.12 -1.03
N ASP A 64 3.73 13.36 -0.65
CA ASP A 64 4.59 14.15 0.23
C ASP A 64 4.70 13.50 1.62
N ALA A 65 3.61 12.96 2.15
CA ALA A 65 3.58 12.28 3.44
C ALA A 65 4.42 10.98 3.41
N VAL A 66 4.26 10.14 2.40
CA VAL A 66 5.04 8.90 2.25
C VAL A 66 6.54 9.22 2.15
N ARG A 67 6.92 10.22 1.34
CA ARG A 67 8.32 10.66 1.25
C ARG A 67 8.89 11.09 2.59
N GLN A 68 8.13 11.91 3.32
CA GLN A 68 8.57 12.41 4.61
C GLN A 68 8.69 11.30 5.66
N ILE A 69 7.72 10.38 5.70
CA ILE A 69 7.72 9.25 6.64
C ILE A 69 8.91 8.33 6.37
N LEU A 70 9.11 7.91 5.13
CA LEU A 70 10.21 7.01 4.76
C LEU A 70 11.59 7.65 5.04
N ARG A 71 11.74 8.92 4.76
CA ARG A 71 12.99 9.64 5.06
C ARG A 71 13.24 9.74 6.58
N GLN A 72 12.21 10.08 7.36
CA GLN A 72 12.36 10.34 8.80
C GLN A 72 12.45 9.05 9.62
N GLN A 73 11.67 8.03 9.28
CA GLN A 73 11.57 6.81 10.08
C GLN A 73 12.46 5.69 9.54
N ALA A 74 12.56 5.55 8.22
CA ALA A 74 13.32 4.48 7.59
C ALA A 74 14.69 4.91 7.06
N GLY A 75 15.01 6.21 7.09
CA GLY A 75 16.23 6.74 6.50
C GLY A 75 16.30 6.58 4.98
N VAL A 76 15.16 6.26 4.32
CA VAL A 76 15.09 6.03 2.88
C VAL A 76 14.79 7.34 2.17
N ASP A 77 15.77 7.83 1.40
CA ASP A 77 15.53 8.96 0.49
C ASP A 77 14.99 8.44 -0.85
N LEU A 78 13.78 8.83 -1.16
CA LEU A 78 13.12 8.42 -2.41
C LEU A 78 13.69 9.11 -3.66
N GLY A 79 14.54 10.14 -3.51
CA GLY A 79 15.18 10.81 -4.64
C GLY A 79 14.21 11.17 -5.77
N ASN A 80 14.49 10.69 -6.98
CA ASN A 80 13.69 10.91 -8.19
C ASN A 80 12.48 9.94 -8.31
N THR A 81 12.17 9.14 -7.29
CA THR A 81 10.97 8.29 -7.27
C THR A 81 9.72 9.14 -7.47
N ILE A 82 8.79 8.72 -8.31
CA ILE A 82 7.49 9.35 -8.49
C ILE A 82 6.43 8.44 -7.90
N ILE A 83 5.65 8.96 -6.95
CA ILE A 83 4.50 8.27 -6.36
C ILE A 83 3.27 9.07 -6.74
N ALA A 84 2.57 8.63 -7.76
CA ALA A 84 1.41 9.33 -8.32
C ALA A 84 0.10 8.88 -7.66
N ASP A 85 0.03 7.64 -7.18
CA ASP A 85 -1.12 7.05 -6.48
C ASP A 85 -0.67 6.02 -5.43
N GLY A 86 -1.62 5.46 -4.70
CA GLY A 86 -1.37 4.41 -3.71
C GLY A 86 -1.52 2.99 -4.27
N SER A 87 -2.29 2.83 -5.33
CA SER A 87 -2.62 1.53 -5.93
C SER A 87 -1.58 1.00 -6.92
N GLY A 88 -0.75 1.90 -7.47
CA GLY A 88 0.18 1.56 -8.53
C GLY A 88 -0.44 1.50 -9.93
N LEU A 89 -1.69 1.91 -10.11
CA LEU A 89 -2.36 1.92 -11.43
C LEU A 89 -1.83 3.02 -12.36
N SER A 90 -1.32 4.10 -11.79
CA SER A 90 -0.73 5.18 -12.57
C SER A 90 0.58 4.73 -13.21
N ARG A 91 0.69 4.87 -14.53
CA ARG A 91 1.94 4.64 -15.27
C ARG A 91 3.02 5.69 -14.99
N HIS A 92 2.67 6.75 -14.27
CA HIS A 92 3.62 7.77 -13.83
C HIS A 92 4.37 7.38 -12.55
N ASN A 93 3.98 6.29 -11.87
CA ASN A 93 4.76 5.76 -10.77
C ASN A 93 6.13 5.27 -11.27
N LEU A 94 7.18 5.77 -10.67
CA LEU A 94 8.56 5.39 -10.99
C LEU A 94 9.34 5.15 -9.70
N ILE A 95 9.89 3.96 -9.53
CA ILE A 95 10.75 3.62 -8.40
C ILE A 95 11.93 2.78 -8.88
N ALA A 96 13.13 3.10 -8.41
CA ALA A 96 14.30 2.27 -8.67
C ALA A 96 14.26 0.99 -7.80
N PRO A 97 14.69 -0.17 -8.33
CA PRO A 97 14.79 -1.40 -7.54
C PRO A 97 15.61 -1.24 -6.27
N ALA A 98 16.70 -0.47 -6.31
CA ALA A 98 17.53 -0.17 -5.14
C ALA A 98 16.76 0.56 -4.04
N THR A 99 15.89 1.51 -4.40
CA THR A 99 15.03 2.23 -3.44
C THR A 99 13.99 1.28 -2.82
N MET A 100 13.38 0.41 -3.63
CA MET A 100 12.45 -0.60 -3.14
C MET A 100 13.16 -1.56 -2.18
N MET A 101 14.40 -1.97 -2.48
CA MET A 101 15.19 -2.82 -1.60
C MET A 101 15.43 -2.17 -0.23
N GLN A 102 15.73 -0.88 -0.16
CA GLN A 102 15.89 -0.16 1.11
C GLN A 102 14.61 -0.18 1.95
N VAL A 103 13.46 0.00 1.31
CA VAL A 103 12.15 -0.09 1.99
C VAL A 103 11.91 -1.52 2.52
N LEU A 104 12.19 -2.54 1.73
CA LEU A 104 12.04 -3.94 2.15
C LEU A 104 12.99 -4.29 3.29
N GLN A 105 14.24 -3.82 3.26
CA GLN A 105 15.20 -4.02 4.35
C GLN A 105 14.72 -3.38 5.65
N TYR A 106 14.18 -2.16 5.59
CA TYR A 106 13.59 -1.52 6.76
C TYR A 106 12.42 -2.34 7.33
N ILE A 107 11.52 -2.81 6.46
CA ILE A 107 10.39 -3.65 6.88
C ILE A 107 10.91 -4.93 7.56
N ALA A 108 11.87 -5.63 6.98
CA ALA A 108 12.43 -6.86 7.56
C ALA A 108 13.02 -6.62 8.96
N GLN A 109 13.70 -5.50 9.17
CA GLN A 109 14.29 -5.15 10.48
C GLN A 109 13.26 -4.81 11.55
N HIS A 110 12.06 -4.36 11.15
CA HIS A 110 11.01 -3.87 12.05
C HIS A 110 9.72 -4.72 11.98
N ASP A 111 9.77 -5.91 11.36
CA ASP A 111 8.55 -6.70 11.13
C ASP A 111 7.93 -7.23 12.43
N THR A 112 8.71 -7.37 13.49
CA THR A 112 8.20 -7.72 14.84
C THR A 112 7.15 -6.70 15.33
N GLU A 113 7.32 -5.43 14.96
CA GLU A 113 6.40 -4.34 15.31
C GLU A 113 5.33 -4.14 14.23
N LEU A 114 5.75 -4.20 12.95
CA LEU A 114 4.89 -3.89 11.80
C LEU A 114 3.95 -5.04 11.47
N ASN A 115 4.37 -6.29 11.69
CA ASN A 115 3.67 -7.50 11.25
C ASN A 115 3.26 -7.45 9.77
N PHE A 116 4.11 -6.83 8.93
CA PHE A 116 3.81 -6.54 7.53
C PHE A 116 3.97 -7.77 6.65
N ILE A 117 5.01 -8.57 6.90
CA ILE A 117 5.33 -9.75 6.05
C ILE A 117 4.19 -10.76 6.06
N SER A 118 3.52 -10.94 7.21
CA SER A 118 2.36 -11.82 7.34
C SER A 118 1.13 -11.38 6.53
N MET A 119 1.04 -10.07 6.22
CA MET A 119 -0.03 -9.50 5.41
C MET A 119 0.20 -9.68 3.90
N LEU A 120 1.43 -10.00 3.47
CA LEU A 120 1.73 -10.26 2.05
C LEU A 120 1.14 -11.59 1.58
N PRO A 121 0.76 -11.71 0.30
CA PRO A 121 0.46 -13.01 -0.31
C PRO A 121 1.57 -14.03 -0.09
N LEU A 122 1.20 -15.25 0.28
CA LEU A 122 2.13 -16.35 0.51
C LEU A 122 2.04 -17.36 -0.64
N ALA A 123 3.18 -17.69 -1.24
CA ALA A 123 3.26 -18.60 -2.38
C ALA A 123 2.62 -19.96 -2.06
N GLY A 124 1.73 -20.42 -2.95
CA GLY A 124 1.00 -21.67 -2.82
C GLY A 124 -0.15 -21.68 -1.81
N HIS A 125 -0.27 -20.65 -0.96
CA HIS A 125 -1.22 -20.67 0.16
C HIS A 125 -2.35 -19.65 0.01
N ASP A 126 -2.03 -18.38 -0.27
CA ASP A 126 -3.06 -17.34 -0.29
C ASP A 126 -2.78 -16.16 -1.21
N GLY A 127 -3.79 -15.29 -1.32
CA GLY A 127 -3.70 -14.05 -2.06
C GLY A 127 -3.36 -14.23 -3.55
N SER A 128 -2.70 -13.24 -4.13
CA SER A 128 -2.34 -13.24 -5.55
C SER A 128 -1.23 -14.24 -5.93
N LEU A 129 -0.63 -14.90 -4.95
CA LEU A 129 0.40 -15.92 -5.16
C LEU A 129 -0.12 -17.35 -4.99
N GLN A 130 -1.37 -17.55 -4.58
CA GLN A 130 -1.94 -18.86 -4.30
C GLN A 130 -1.83 -19.83 -5.48
N TYR A 131 -2.10 -19.35 -6.69
CA TYR A 131 -2.13 -20.18 -7.91
C TYR A 131 -1.12 -19.72 -8.96
N ARG A 132 -0.11 -18.93 -8.58
CA ARG A 132 0.87 -18.43 -9.53
C ARG A 132 1.78 -19.55 -10.02
N ALA A 133 1.82 -19.73 -11.34
CA ALA A 133 2.67 -20.74 -11.98
C ALA A 133 4.14 -20.60 -11.53
N GLY A 134 4.80 -21.72 -11.25
CA GLY A 134 6.19 -21.79 -10.80
C GLY A 134 6.41 -21.61 -9.29
N LEU A 135 5.43 -21.13 -8.54
CA LEU A 135 5.53 -20.99 -7.09
C LEU A 135 4.97 -22.19 -6.30
N HIS A 136 4.38 -23.18 -7.00
CA HIS A 136 3.95 -24.45 -6.41
C HIS A 136 5.02 -25.55 -6.48
N GLN A 137 6.26 -25.18 -6.85
CA GLN A 137 7.35 -26.17 -6.94
C GLN A 137 7.90 -26.51 -5.56
N ALA A 138 8.33 -27.76 -5.42
CA ALA A 138 9.00 -28.21 -4.20
C ALA A 138 10.17 -27.27 -3.84
N GLY A 139 10.15 -26.74 -2.62
CA GLY A 139 11.16 -25.82 -2.11
C GLY A 139 10.81 -24.34 -2.18
N VAL A 140 9.75 -23.91 -2.86
CA VAL A 140 9.30 -22.53 -2.95
C VAL A 140 7.96 -22.31 -2.25
N ASP A 141 7.12 -23.35 -2.24
CA ASP A 141 5.81 -23.34 -1.60
C ASP A 141 5.91 -22.93 -0.13
N GLY A 142 5.12 -21.94 0.28
CA GLY A 142 5.14 -21.41 1.64
C GLY A 142 6.39 -20.58 2.02
N LYS A 143 7.33 -20.33 1.10
CA LYS A 143 8.58 -19.64 1.41
C LYS A 143 8.69 -18.22 0.83
N VAL A 144 7.79 -17.84 -0.05
CA VAL A 144 7.80 -16.51 -0.68
C VAL A 144 6.59 -15.73 -0.20
N SER A 145 6.83 -14.65 0.53
CA SER A 145 5.84 -13.64 0.93
C SER A 145 6.05 -12.39 0.11
N ALA A 146 5.21 -12.12 -0.90
CA ALA A 146 5.47 -11.03 -1.82
C ALA A 146 4.19 -10.42 -2.40
N LYS A 147 4.29 -9.14 -2.76
CA LYS A 147 3.26 -8.39 -3.48
C LYS A 147 3.54 -8.41 -4.97
N THR A 148 2.54 -8.80 -5.72
CA THR A 148 2.54 -8.70 -7.19
C THR A 148 2.11 -7.32 -7.66
N GLY A 149 2.65 -6.85 -8.77
CA GLY A 149 2.15 -5.74 -9.55
C GLY A 149 2.00 -6.16 -11.02
N SER A 150 0.85 -5.87 -11.63
CA SER A 150 0.60 -6.25 -13.03
C SER A 150 -0.21 -5.16 -13.73
N LEU A 151 0.39 -4.57 -14.73
CA LEU A 151 -0.25 -3.71 -15.72
C LEU A 151 0.14 -4.23 -17.10
N GLN A 152 -0.57 -3.81 -18.14
CA GLN A 152 -0.18 -4.16 -19.51
C GLN A 152 1.27 -3.72 -19.79
N GLY A 153 2.15 -4.67 -20.03
CA GLY A 153 3.57 -4.45 -20.29
C GLY A 153 4.43 -4.17 -19.06
N VAL A 154 3.88 -4.25 -17.84
CA VAL A 154 4.64 -4.07 -16.58
C VAL A 154 4.29 -5.19 -15.61
N TYR A 155 5.32 -5.91 -15.17
CA TYR A 155 5.17 -7.01 -14.21
C TYR A 155 6.23 -6.87 -13.12
N ASN A 156 5.78 -6.83 -11.87
CA ASN A 156 6.65 -6.67 -10.71
C ASN A 156 6.34 -7.72 -9.65
N LEU A 157 7.36 -8.06 -8.88
CA LEU A 157 7.24 -8.85 -7.67
C LEU A 157 8.21 -8.27 -6.64
N ALA A 158 7.72 -7.92 -5.46
CA ALA A 158 8.54 -7.40 -4.38
C ALA A 158 8.13 -8.05 -3.05
N GLY A 159 9.09 -8.48 -2.26
CA GLY A 159 8.83 -9.17 -1.00
C GLY A 159 10.03 -9.93 -0.47
N PHE A 160 9.76 -11.01 0.22
CA PHE A 160 10.72 -11.77 1.02
C PHE A 160 10.69 -13.24 0.65
N ILE A 161 11.84 -13.88 0.75
CA ILE A 161 11.99 -15.33 0.63
C ILE A 161 12.67 -15.87 1.87
N THR A 162 12.09 -16.91 2.48
CA THR A 162 12.73 -17.61 3.58
C THR A 162 13.68 -18.65 3.02
N THR A 163 14.97 -18.51 3.30
CA THR A 163 16.01 -19.44 2.85
C THR A 163 16.04 -20.71 3.72
N ALA A 164 16.79 -21.75 3.29
CA ALA A 164 16.97 -22.98 4.06
C ALA A 164 17.68 -22.72 5.41
N SER A 165 18.46 -21.66 5.54
CA SER A 165 19.09 -21.23 6.79
C SER A 165 18.17 -20.43 7.71
N GLY A 166 16.92 -20.18 7.31
CA GLY A 166 15.94 -19.42 8.12
C GLY A 166 16.15 -17.90 8.08
N GLN A 167 16.95 -17.41 7.12
CA GLN A 167 17.16 -15.99 6.88
C GLN A 167 16.20 -15.48 5.80
#